data_56e3814d772a78669fc78231ed4cf981
#
_entry.id   56e3814d772a78669fc78231ed4cf981
#
_cell.length_a   1.000
_cell.length_b   1.000
_cell.length_c   1.000
_cell.angle_alpha   90.00
_cell.angle_beta   90.00
_cell.angle_gamma   90.00
#
_symmetry.space_group_name_H-M   'P 1'
#
loop_
_entity.id
_entity.type
_entity.pdbx_description
1 polymer ?
#
loop_
_entity_poly.entity_id
_entity_poly.type
_entity_poly.pdbx_seq_one_letter_code
_entity_poly.pdbx_strand_id
1 'polypeptide(L)'
;MLVGGDDRRGRVRPQAAAAFLSGLERLAGEASLMITPSRRTPPALRAALRDLASRRSGFFHDGSGADPYLALLALADAIVVTADSANMVAEAAATGSPILLGELTETYARHRPFFAALRQYGAVHPFDGRLEGSRYEPLDFTPAIAEAVAAAYLRRRDPQTHPGGP
;
A
#
# COMPACT_ATOMS: atom_id res chain seq x y z
N MET A 1 -1.01 3.72 -8.66
CA MET A 1 -2.03 3.08 -7.80
C MET A 1 -1.73 1.60 -7.62
N LEU A 2 -1.79 1.13 -6.38
CA LEU A 2 -1.52 -0.25 -5.99
C LEU A 2 -2.81 -0.85 -5.43
N VAL A 3 -3.44 -1.75 -6.16
CA VAL A 3 -4.76 -2.29 -5.79
C VAL A 3 -4.63 -3.76 -5.39
N GLY A 4 -4.85 -4.03 -4.12
CA GLY A 4 -4.93 -5.37 -3.56
C GLY A 4 -6.26 -6.07 -3.86
N GLY A 5 -6.75 -6.86 -2.96
CA GLY A 5 -7.99 -7.60 -3.18
C GLY A 5 -8.33 -8.59 -2.08
N ASP A 6 -8.99 -9.66 -2.46
CA ASP A 6 -9.40 -10.72 -1.55
C ASP A 6 -8.21 -11.37 -0.85
N ASP A 7 -8.39 -11.70 0.41
CA ASP A 7 -7.44 -12.49 1.17
C ASP A 7 -8.11 -13.62 1.97
N ARG A 8 -7.34 -14.33 2.79
CA ARG A 8 -7.86 -15.49 3.56
C ARG A 8 -8.93 -15.11 4.60
N ARG A 9 -9.06 -13.83 4.96
CA ARG A 9 -9.91 -13.35 6.06
C ARG A 9 -10.98 -12.36 5.62
N GLY A 10 -10.87 -11.81 4.40
CA GLY A 10 -11.83 -10.84 3.91
C GLY A 10 -11.91 -10.79 2.40
N ARG A 11 -13.14 -10.58 1.93
CA ARG A 11 -13.40 -10.28 0.52
C ARG A 11 -13.61 -8.79 0.33
N VAL A 12 -13.29 -8.32 -0.85
CA VAL A 12 -13.62 -6.96 -1.27
C VAL A 12 -15.13 -6.76 -1.15
N ARG A 13 -15.54 -5.78 -0.36
CA ARG A 13 -16.94 -5.44 -0.14
C ARG A 13 -17.47 -4.66 -1.36
N PRO A 14 -18.61 -5.06 -1.95
CA PRO A 14 -19.13 -4.41 -3.16
C PRO A 14 -19.33 -2.90 -3.01
N GLN A 15 -19.89 -2.45 -1.88
CA GLN A 15 -20.08 -1.02 -1.61
C GLN A 15 -18.75 -0.26 -1.49
N ALA A 16 -17.74 -0.87 -0.83
CA ALA A 16 -16.42 -0.26 -0.71
C ALA A 16 -15.73 -0.16 -2.09
N ALA A 17 -15.85 -1.20 -2.92
CA ALA A 17 -15.34 -1.17 -4.29
C ALA A 17 -16.02 -0.08 -5.13
N ALA A 18 -17.35 0.06 -5.03
CA ALA A 18 -18.10 1.09 -5.75
C ALA A 18 -17.69 2.51 -5.29
N ALA A 19 -17.57 2.74 -3.97
CA ALA A 19 -17.11 4.02 -3.42
C ALA A 19 -15.66 4.34 -3.86
N PHE A 20 -14.79 3.34 -3.85
CA PHE A 20 -13.42 3.46 -4.30
C PHE A 20 -13.33 3.83 -5.79
N LEU A 21 -14.08 3.13 -6.65
CA LEU A 21 -14.16 3.44 -8.09
C LEU A 21 -14.72 4.85 -8.34
N SER A 22 -15.76 5.26 -7.61
CA SER A 22 -16.30 6.63 -7.71
C SER A 22 -15.26 7.68 -7.28
N GLY A 23 -14.46 7.40 -6.27
CA GLY A 23 -13.33 8.24 -5.87
C GLY A 23 -12.30 8.36 -6.98
N LEU A 24 -11.95 7.23 -7.61
CA LEU A 24 -10.99 7.21 -8.72
C LEU A 24 -11.49 7.94 -9.98
N GLU A 25 -12.79 7.87 -10.27
CA GLU A 25 -13.40 8.65 -11.37
C GLU A 25 -13.22 10.16 -11.15
N ARG A 26 -13.40 10.64 -9.91
CA ARG A 26 -13.14 12.04 -9.56
C ARG A 26 -11.68 12.39 -9.73
N LEU A 27 -10.80 11.59 -9.12
CA LEU A 27 -9.35 11.78 -9.18
C LEU A 27 -8.82 11.79 -10.62
N ALA A 28 -9.37 10.94 -11.49
CA ALA A 28 -9.00 10.87 -12.91
C ALA A 28 -9.38 12.12 -13.72
N GLY A 29 -10.18 13.02 -13.17
CA GLY A 29 -10.42 14.34 -13.74
C GLY A 29 -9.28 15.34 -13.50
N GLU A 30 -8.42 15.07 -12.51
CA GLU A 30 -7.37 15.98 -12.03
C GLU A 30 -5.96 15.42 -12.20
N ALA A 31 -5.83 14.09 -12.36
CA ALA A 31 -4.55 13.39 -12.40
C ALA A 31 -4.54 12.23 -13.40
N SER A 32 -3.37 11.95 -13.96
CA SER A 32 -3.13 10.73 -14.74
C SER A 32 -3.03 9.53 -13.83
N LEU A 33 -3.75 8.45 -14.15
CA LEU A 33 -3.77 7.25 -13.33
C LEU A 33 -2.82 6.18 -13.90
N MET A 34 -1.91 5.68 -13.06
CA MET A 34 -1.11 4.49 -13.33
C MET A 34 -1.57 3.38 -12.38
N ILE A 35 -2.12 2.30 -12.88
CA ILE A 35 -2.81 1.27 -12.10
C ILE A 35 -2.13 -0.08 -12.23
N THR A 36 -1.76 -0.69 -11.11
CA THR A 36 -1.35 -2.09 -11.05
C THR A 36 -2.22 -2.85 -10.04
N PRO A 37 -3.11 -3.74 -10.50
CA PRO A 37 -3.88 -4.62 -9.66
C PRO A 37 -3.05 -5.84 -9.26
N SER A 38 -3.26 -6.31 -8.03
CA SER A 38 -2.66 -7.57 -7.58
C SER A 38 -3.34 -8.79 -8.20
N ARG A 39 -2.72 -9.98 -8.05
CA ARG A 39 -3.36 -11.25 -8.43
C ARG A 39 -4.63 -11.56 -7.64
N ARG A 40 -4.80 -10.93 -6.47
CA ARG A 40 -5.95 -11.09 -5.57
C ARG A 40 -7.11 -10.13 -5.88
N THR A 41 -6.90 -9.17 -6.77
CA THR A 41 -7.94 -8.20 -7.16
C THR A 41 -9.08 -8.94 -7.88
N PRO A 42 -10.33 -8.85 -7.39
CA PRO A 42 -11.47 -9.52 -8.00
C PRO A 42 -11.64 -9.18 -9.47
N PRO A 43 -12.04 -10.12 -10.35
CA PRO A 43 -12.15 -9.90 -11.78
C PRO A 43 -13.02 -8.68 -12.16
N ALA A 44 -14.15 -8.48 -11.48
CA ALA A 44 -15.04 -7.36 -11.73
C ALA A 44 -14.37 -6.01 -11.41
N LEU A 45 -13.66 -5.92 -10.27
CA LEU A 45 -12.91 -4.71 -9.91
C LEU A 45 -11.75 -4.47 -10.89
N ARG A 46 -11.02 -5.52 -11.26
CA ARG A 46 -9.94 -5.43 -12.26
C ARG A 46 -10.45 -4.91 -13.61
N ALA A 47 -11.61 -5.40 -14.08
CA ALA A 47 -12.23 -4.95 -15.32
C ALA A 47 -12.62 -3.47 -15.24
N ALA A 48 -13.26 -3.03 -14.15
CA ALA A 48 -13.64 -1.64 -13.94
C ALA A 48 -12.42 -0.69 -13.90
N LEU A 49 -11.33 -1.11 -13.25
CA LEU A 49 -10.07 -0.35 -13.20
C LEU A 49 -9.41 -0.22 -14.57
N ARG A 50 -9.43 -1.29 -15.38
CA ARG A 50 -8.93 -1.27 -16.76
C ARG A 50 -9.74 -0.31 -17.63
N ASP A 51 -11.07 -0.39 -17.53
CA ASP A 51 -11.98 0.48 -18.27
C ASP A 51 -11.77 1.96 -17.88
N LEU A 52 -11.65 2.26 -16.59
CA LEU A 52 -11.34 3.59 -16.09
C LEU A 52 -10.03 4.12 -16.69
N ALA A 53 -8.95 3.34 -16.62
CA ALA A 53 -7.66 3.73 -17.18
C ALA A 53 -7.77 4.01 -18.68
N SER A 54 -8.47 3.15 -19.43
CA SER A 54 -8.67 3.31 -20.87
C SER A 54 -9.43 4.61 -21.21
N ARG A 55 -10.53 4.89 -20.50
CA ARG A 55 -11.34 6.09 -20.73
C ARG A 55 -10.64 7.41 -20.35
N ARG A 56 -9.65 7.35 -19.49
CA ARG A 56 -8.93 8.51 -18.95
C ARG A 56 -7.48 8.61 -19.45
N SER A 57 -7.13 7.88 -20.52
CA SER A 57 -5.75 7.83 -21.05
C SER A 57 -4.69 7.50 -19.99
N GLY A 58 -5.08 6.68 -19.02
CA GLY A 58 -4.20 6.20 -17.94
C GLY A 58 -3.44 4.93 -18.35
N PHE A 59 -2.50 4.52 -17.52
CA PHE A 59 -1.76 3.27 -17.67
C PHE A 59 -2.41 2.17 -16.81
N PHE A 60 -2.58 0.98 -17.36
CA PHE A 60 -3.05 -0.20 -16.64
C PHE A 60 -2.12 -1.38 -16.92
N HIS A 61 -1.49 -1.91 -15.87
CA HIS A 61 -0.70 -3.13 -15.97
C HIS A 61 -1.61 -4.36 -15.90
N ASP A 62 -1.68 -5.12 -16.98
CA ASP A 62 -2.54 -6.30 -17.05
C ASP A 62 -1.89 -7.58 -16.53
N GLY A 63 -0.63 -7.53 -16.14
CA GLY A 63 0.18 -8.64 -15.66
C GLY A 63 1.08 -9.24 -16.73
N SER A 64 1.12 -8.67 -17.94
CA SER A 64 2.02 -9.09 -19.03
C SER A 64 3.28 -8.23 -19.09
N GLY A 65 4.34 -8.78 -19.65
CA GLY A 65 5.60 -8.08 -19.83
C GLY A 65 6.39 -7.87 -18.53
N ALA A 66 7.27 -6.85 -18.54
CA ALA A 66 8.07 -6.49 -17.38
C ALA A 66 7.18 -5.88 -16.29
N ASP A 67 7.43 -6.23 -15.03
CA ASP A 67 6.69 -5.69 -13.90
C ASP A 67 7.05 -4.20 -13.69
N PRO A 68 6.10 -3.27 -13.86
CA PRO A 68 6.35 -1.85 -13.72
C PRO A 68 6.31 -1.36 -12.26
N TYR A 69 6.16 -2.24 -11.29
CA TYR A 69 5.84 -1.89 -9.90
C TYR A 69 6.77 -0.83 -9.30
N LEU A 70 8.08 -1.03 -9.40
CA LEU A 70 9.07 -0.08 -8.89
C LEU A 70 9.05 1.26 -9.66
N ALA A 71 8.84 1.21 -10.97
CA ALA A 71 8.71 2.43 -11.77
C ALA A 71 7.46 3.23 -11.39
N LEU A 72 6.35 2.55 -11.13
CA LEU A 72 5.10 3.20 -10.67
C LEU A 72 5.28 3.87 -9.29
N LEU A 73 6.02 3.25 -8.39
CA LEU A 73 6.37 3.85 -7.10
C LEU A 73 7.26 5.09 -7.26
N ALA A 74 8.29 4.99 -8.11
CA ALA A 74 9.28 6.06 -8.30
C ALA A 74 8.71 7.29 -9.02
N LEU A 75 7.75 7.10 -9.93
CA LEU A 75 7.20 8.16 -10.78
C LEU A 75 5.94 8.82 -10.19
N ALA A 76 5.36 8.26 -9.15
CA ALA A 76 4.09 8.75 -8.60
C ALA A 76 4.28 10.02 -7.77
N ASP A 77 3.47 11.05 -8.07
CA ASP A 77 3.37 12.25 -7.23
C ASP A 77 2.55 11.98 -5.96
N ALA A 78 1.56 11.07 -6.06
CA ALA A 78 0.79 10.53 -4.94
C ALA A 78 0.46 9.06 -5.18
N ILE A 79 0.33 8.27 -4.12
CA ILE A 79 0.12 6.82 -4.24
C ILE A 79 -1.20 6.43 -3.59
N VAL A 80 -2.19 6.05 -4.41
CA VAL A 80 -3.39 5.37 -3.90
C VAL A 80 -3.04 3.90 -3.67
N VAL A 81 -3.22 3.40 -2.46
CA VAL A 81 -2.95 2.00 -2.10
C VAL A 81 -4.09 1.44 -1.24
N THR A 82 -4.41 0.16 -1.40
CA THR A 82 -5.46 -0.49 -0.61
C THR A 82 -4.93 -1.09 0.68
N ALA A 83 -5.69 -0.96 1.78
CA ALA A 83 -5.29 -1.30 3.14
C ALA A 83 -5.14 -2.79 3.44
N ASP A 84 -5.49 -3.67 2.50
CA ASP A 84 -5.34 -5.13 2.64
C ASP A 84 -3.87 -5.60 2.62
N SER A 85 -2.93 -4.76 2.18
CA SER A 85 -1.52 -5.09 2.11
C SER A 85 -0.64 -4.08 2.84
N ALA A 86 -0.23 -4.40 4.07
CA ALA A 86 0.72 -3.59 4.83
C ALA A 86 2.07 -3.45 4.10
N ASN A 87 2.48 -4.47 3.32
CA ASN A 87 3.73 -4.40 2.54
C ASN A 87 3.67 -3.32 1.47
N MET A 88 2.59 -3.28 0.66
CA MET A 88 2.43 -2.22 -0.35
C MET A 88 2.42 -0.82 0.27
N VAL A 89 1.81 -0.67 1.47
CA VAL A 89 1.81 0.60 2.19
C VAL A 89 3.22 0.95 2.69
N ALA A 90 3.98 -0.02 3.20
CA ALA A 90 5.36 0.20 3.65
C ALA A 90 6.29 0.57 2.48
N GLU A 91 6.15 -0.10 1.34
CA GLU A 91 6.90 0.20 0.12
C GLU A 91 6.54 1.59 -0.43
N ALA A 92 5.26 1.97 -0.40
CA ALA A 92 4.83 3.31 -0.74
C ALA A 92 5.41 4.35 0.22
N ALA A 93 5.48 4.05 1.54
CA ALA A 93 6.03 4.96 2.55
C ALA A 93 7.52 5.27 2.33
N ALA A 94 8.26 4.36 1.71
CA ALA A 94 9.66 4.57 1.37
C ALA A 94 9.89 5.55 0.20
N THR A 95 8.83 6.00 -0.49
CA THR A 95 8.95 6.93 -1.62
C THR A 95 8.95 8.41 -1.22
N GLY A 96 8.41 8.73 -0.05
CA GLY A 96 8.17 10.12 0.38
C GLY A 96 6.98 10.79 -0.32
N SER A 97 6.24 10.09 -1.18
CA SER A 97 5.02 10.60 -1.82
C SER A 97 3.79 10.35 -0.93
N PRO A 98 2.83 11.29 -0.85
CA PRO A 98 1.64 11.12 -0.02
C PRO A 98 0.85 9.87 -0.41
N ILE A 99 0.40 9.13 0.61
CA ILE A 99 -0.32 7.87 0.46
C ILE A 99 -1.79 8.09 0.74
N LEU A 100 -2.64 7.75 -0.21
CA LEU A 100 -4.09 7.78 -0.10
C LEU A 100 -4.59 6.34 0.11
N LEU A 101 -5.03 6.03 1.33
CA LEU A 101 -5.35 4.67 1.76
C LEU A 101 -6.82 4.33 1.50
N GLY A 102 -7.07 3.40 0.57
CA GLY A 102 -8.40 2.88 0.24
C GLY A 102 -8.75 1.63 1.05
N GLU A 103 -9.93 1.58 1.64
CA GLU A 103 -10.39 0.45 2.46
C GLU A 103 -11.41 -0.41 1.70
N LEU A 104 -10.95 -1.42 0.96
CA LEU A 104 -11.79 -2.35 0.20
C LEU A 104 -12.28 -3.54 1.05
N THR A 105 -11.47 -3.95 2.03
CA THR A 105 -11.74 -5.04 2.98
C THR A 105 -11.70 -4.49 4.40
N GLU A 106 -11.99 -5.32 5.38
CA GLU A 106 -11.72 -4.95 6.77
C GLU A 106 -10.21 -4.92 7.03
N THR A 107 -9.75 -3.82 7.62
CA THR A 107 -8.34 -3.68 8.01
C THR A 107 -8.02 -4.61 9.17
N TYR A 108 -6.99 -5.44 9.04
CA TYR A 108 -6.53 -6.31 10.12
C TYR A 108 -6.18 -5.52 11.37
N ALA A 109 -6.66 -5.98 12.53
CA ALA A 109 -6.38 -5.34 13.81
C ALA A 109 -4.88 -5.11 14.04
N ARG A 110 -4.03 -6.06 13.62
CA ARG A 110 -2.56 -5.97 13.72
C ARG A 110 -1.94 -4.87 12.85
N HIS A 111 -2.61 -4.43 11.76
CA HIS A 111 -2.11 -3.36 10.89
C HIS A 111 -2.54 -1.98 11.33
N ARG A 112 -3.57 -1.88 12.19
CA ARG A 112 -4.10 -0.59 12.66
C ARG A 112 -3.05 0.29 13.33
N PRO A 113 -2.20 -0.22 14.25
CA PRO A 113 -1.13 0.59 14.85
C PRO A 113 -0.15 1.13 13.81
N PHE A 114 0.22 0.31 12.82
CA PHE A 114 1.11 0.72 11.73
C PHE A 114 0.50 1.86 10.90
N PHE A 115 -0.74 1.72 10.46
CA PHE A 115 -1.42 2.78 9.70
C PHE A 115 -1.67 4.04 10.54
N ALA A 116 -1.95 3.89 11.84
CA ALA A 116 -2.08 5.02 12.75
C ALA A 116 -0.76 5.79 12.88
N ALA A 117 0.37 5.11 13.03
CA ALA A 117 1.69 5.73 13.08
C ALA A 117 2.01 6.49 11.78
N LEU A 118 1.72 5.90 10.61
CA LEU A 118 1.92 6.58 9.32
C LEU A 118 1.01 7.80 9.14
N ARG A 119 -0.23 7.75 9.65
CA ARG A 119 -1.14 8.91 9.66
C ARG A 119 -0.60 10.02 10.58
N GLN A 120 -0.13 9.66 11.76
CA GLN A 120 0.47 10.62 12.70
C GLN A 120 1.74 11.26 12.13
N TYR A 121 2.52 10.51 11.37
CA TYR A 121 3.69 11.01 10.64
C TYR A 121 3.32 11.94 9.48
N GLY A 122 2.09 11.92 9.00
CA GLY A 122 1.63 12.69 7.85
C GLY A 122 1.82 12.01 6.49
N ALA A 123 2.25 10.74 6.47
CA ALA A 123 2.48 9.99 5.24
C ALA A 123 1.19 9.41 4.63
N VAL A 124 0.19 9.07 5.47
CA VAL A 124 -1.04 8.39 5.05
C VAL A 124 -2.26 9.24 5.32
N HIS A 125 -3.12 9.36 4.31
CA HIS A 125 -4.42 10.02 4.35
C HIS A 125 -5.52 9.04 3.92
N PRO A 126 -6.78 9.18 4.38
CA PRO A 126 -7.89 8.38 3.85
C PRO A 126 -8.12 8.73 2.37
N PHE A 127 -8.44 7.74 1.55
CA PHE A 127 -8.80 7.99 0.17
C PHE A 127 -10.30 8.31 0.05
N ASP A 128 -10.61 9.54 -0.28
CA ASP A 128 -11.98 10.03 -0.55
C ASP A 128 -12.19 10.47 -2.01
N GLY A 129 -11.19 10.27 -2.86
CA GLY A 129 -11.21 10.65 -4.28
C GLY A 129 -10.63 12.03 -4.56
N ARG A 130 -9.83 12.57 -3.64
CA ARG A 130 -9.07 13.81 -3.77
C ARG A 130 -7.59 13.54 -3.59
N LEU A 131 -6.76 14.42 -4.14
CA LEU A 131 -5.34 14.46 -3.82
C LEU A 131 -5.16 15.21 -2.50
N GLU A 132 -4.68 14.52 -1.48
CA GLU A 132 -4.38 15.08 -0.17
C GLU A 132 -2.95 14.75 0.24
N GLY A 133 -2.40 15.59 1.13
CA GLY A 133 -1.07 15.43 1.68
C GLY A 133 0.01 16.13 0.87
N SER A 134 1.19 16.12 1.43
CA SER A 134 2.41 16.67 0.84
C SER A 134 3.51 15.61 0.87
N ARG A 135 4.58 15.85 0.14
CA ARG A 135 5.79 15.02 0.24
C ARG A 135 6.35 15.08 1.66
N TYR A 136 6.88 13.96 2.11
CA TYR A 136 7.51 13.80 3.43
C TYR A 136 8.87 13.12 3.28
N GLU A 137 9.66 13.11 4.35
CA GLU A 137 10.93 12.38 4.36
C GLU A 137 10.67 10.88 4.20
N PRO A 138 11.27 10.20 3.20
CA PRO A 138 11.05 8.78 2.97
C PRO A 138 11.32 7.94 4.21
N LEU A 139 10.43 6.98 4.47
CA LEU A 139 10.53 6.09 5.63
C LEU A 139 11.24 4.80 5.24
N ASP A 140 12.54 4.68 5.53
CA ASP A 140 13.29 3.44 5.40
C ASP A 140 13.40 2.74 6.76
N PHE A 141 12.66 1.65 6.91
CA PHE A 141 12.69 0.82 8.13
C PHE A 141 13.79 -0.25 8.09
N THR A 142 14.46 -0.45 6.96
CA THR A 142 15.44 -1.53 6.75
C THR A 142 16.63 -1.46 7.72
N PRO A 143 17.27 -0.29 7.94
CA PRO A 143 18.40 -0.20 8.87
C PRO A 143 18.00 -0.60 10.30
N ALA A 144 16.89 -0.07 10.81
CA ALA A 144 16.44 -0.36 12.17
C ALA A 144 16.08 -1.85 12.36
N ILE A 145 15.45 -2.46 11.35
CA ILE A 145 15.16 -3.91 11.37
C ILE A 145 16.45 -4.72 11.32
N ALA A 146 17.40 -4.35 10.47
CA ALA A 146 18.68 -5.04 10.34
C ALA A 146 19.47 -4.98 11.66
N GLU A 147 19.53 -3.84 12.32
CA GLU A 147 20.16 -3.68 13.64
C GLU A 147 19.48 -4.52 14.72
N ALA A 148 18.14 -4.51 14.76
CA ALA A 148 17.40 -5.32 15.73
C ALA A 148 17.62 -6.82 15.53
N VAL A 149 17.66 -7.29 14.28
CA VAL A 149 17.97 -8.69 13.93
C VAL A 149 19.40 -9.05 14.32
N ALA A 150 20.38 -8.20 13.98
CA ALA A 150 21.78 -8.41 14.34
C ALA A 150 21.96 -8.49 15.86
N ALA A 151 21.37 -7.56 16.61
CA ALA A 151 21.42 -7.58 18.07
C ALA A 151 20.75 -8.81 18.66
N ALA A 152 19.63 -9.26 18.13
CA ALA A 152 18.96 -10.49 18.57
C ALA A 152 19.80 -11.74 18.28
N TYR A 153 20.45 -11.79 17.12
CA TYR A 153 21.33 -12.89 16.73
C TYR A 153 22.56 -12.98 17.63
N LEU A 154 23.23 -11.84 17.92
CA LEU A 154 24.40 -11.79 18.80
C LEU A 154 24.06 -12.24 20.22
N ARG A 155 22.93 -11.75 20.78
CA ARG A 155 22.45 -12.20 22.10
C ARG A 155 22.22 -13.72 22.16
N ARG A 156 21.78 -14.34 21.08
CA ARG A 156 21.57 -15.80 21.05
C ARG A 156 22.86 -16.60 20.96
N ARG A 157 23.93 -16.02 20.43
CA ARG A 157 25.24 -16.67 20.28
C ARG A 157 26.13 -16.52 21.50
N ASP A 158 25.81 -15.60 22.40
CA ASP A 158 26.56 -15.42 23.63
C ASP A 158 26.03 -16.40 24.71
N PRO A 159 26.80 -17.51 25.04
CA PRO A 159 26.34 -18.52 26.00
C PRO A 159 26.30 -18.02 27.44
N GLN A 160 26.85 -16.81 27.72
CA GLN A 160 26.98 -16.28 29.07
C GLN A 160 25.73 -15.53 29.58
N THR A 161 24.71 -15.36 28.76
CA THR A 161 23.50 -14.65 29.16
C THR A 161 22.34 -15.54 29.61
N HIS A 162 22.58 -16.86 29.80
CA HIS A 162 21.65 -17.71 30.54
C HIS A 162 22.19 -17.94 31.94
N PRO A 163 21.75 -17.21 32.99
CA PRO A 163 21.94 -17.66 34.36
C PRO A 163 21.15 -18.96 34.50
N GLY A 164 21.85 -20.04 34.82
CA GLY A 164 21.29 -21.37 34.99
C GLY A 164 20.09 -21.32 35.93
N GLY A 165 18.95 -21.78 35.46
CA GLY A 165 17.87 -22.20 36.32
C GLY A 165 18.21 -23.56 36.93
N PRO A 166 17.77 -23.83 38.19
CA PRO A 166 18.06 -25.06 38.92
C PRO A 166 17.40 -26.27 38.28
#